data_a779822197ae1aa8174812fac15ff87e
#
_entry.id   a779822197ae1aa8174812fac15ff87e
#
_cell.length_a   1.000
_cell.length_b   1.000
_cell.length_c   1.000
_cell.angle_alpha   90.00
_cell.angle_beta   90.00
_cell.angle_gamma   90.00
#
_symmetry.space_group_name_H-M   'P 1'
#
loop_
_entity.id
_entity.type
_entity.pdbx_description
1 polymer ?
#
loop_
_entity_poly.entity_id
_entity_poly.type
_entity_poly.pdbx_seq_one_letter_code
_entity_poly.pdbx_strand_id
1 'polypeptide(L)'
;MLKLDKLVKTYKTGDQALKEVDIEIPHGQVLALIGPSGAGKSTLIRCINRLVEPTSGQVYLNDVELTSLSTSALRRERRRMGMIFQEYALIERLTVMENVLSGRLGY
;
A
#
# COMPACT_ATOMS: atom_id res chain seq x y z
N MET A 1 -4.91 10.38 -8.80
CA MET A 1 -5.01 9.12 -9.55
C MET A 1 -4.08 8.09 -8.94
N LEU A 2 -4.52 6.88 -8.84
CA LEU A 2 -3.68 5.72 -8.47
C LEU A 2 -3.69 4.74 -9.63
N LYS A 3 -2.53 4.33 -10.10
CA LYS A 3 -2.40 3.40 -11.21
C LYS A 3 -1.47 2.26 -10.86
N LEU A 4 -1.91 1.03 -11.09
CA LEU A 4 -1.10 -0.17 -11.00
C LEU A 4 -0.89 -0.71 -12.41
N ASP A 5 0.36 -0.93 -12.79
CA ASP A 5 0.73 -1.41 -14.12
C ASP A 5 1.43 -2.75 -13.99
N LYS A 6 0.75 -3.82 -14.41
CA LYS A 6 1.24 -5.20 -14.41
C LYS A 6 1.91 -5.60 -13.09
N LEU A 7 1.25 -5.29 -11.99
CA LEU A 7 1.78 -5.53 -10.66
C LEU A 7 1.81 -7.03 -10.35
N VAL A 8 2.98 -7.53 -9.99
CA VAL A 8 3.21 -8.94 -9.66
C VAL A 8 3.79 -9.04 -8.26
N LYS A 9 3.28 -9.98 -7.48
CA LYS A 9 3.90 -10.38 -6.21
C LYS A 9 3.95 -11.90 -6.13
N THR A 10 5.16 -12.43 -6.09
CA THR A 10 5.44 -13.85 -5.84
C THR A 10 6.25 -13.94 -4.56
N TYR A 11 5.73 -14.67 -3.58
CA TYR A 11 6.44 -14.90 -2.32
C TYR A 11 7.53 -15.96 -2.49
N LYS A 12 8.48 -16.02 -1.54
CA LYS A 12 9.57 -17.01 -1.56
C LYS A 12 9.07 -18.45 -1.55
N THR A 13 7.88 -18.69 -1.04
CA THR A 13 7.22 -20.02 -1.06
C THR A 13 6.77 -20.44 -2.45
N GLY A 14 6.82 -19.55 -3.45
CA GLY A 14 6.32 -19.79 -4.79
C GLY A 14 4.89 -19.33 -5.02
N ASP A 15 4.17 -18.92 -3.98
CA ASP A 15 2.81 -18.41 -4.12
C ASP A 15 2.80 -17.08 -4.86
N GLN A 16 2.11 -17.04 -5.98
CA GLN A 16 1.91 -15.81 -6.75
C GLN A 16 0.61 -15.14 -6.33
N ALA A 17 0.71 -14.19 -5.39
CA ALA A 17 -0.44 -13.49 -4.84
C ALA A 17 -1.04 -12.47 -5.80
N LEU A 18 -0.22 -11.85 -6.64
CA LEU A 18 -0.64 -10.88 -7.65
C LEU A 18 -0.09 -11.30 -9.01
N LYS A 19 -0.98 -11.42 -10.00
CA LYS A 19 -0.67 -11.91 -11.35
C LYS A 19 -0.95 -10.80 -12.36
N GLU A 20 0.03 -9.92 -12.58
CA GLU A 20 -0.08 -8.81 -13.53
C GLU A 20 -1.37 -8.00 -13.36
N VAL A 21 -1.53 -7.41 -12.18
CA VAL A 21 -2.72 -6.60 -11.86
C VAL A 21 -2.61 -5.21 -12.49
N ASP A 22 -3.61 -4.88 -13.32
CA ASP A 22 -3.75 -3.57 -13.94
C ASP A 22 -4.99 -2.88 -13.37
N ILE A 23 -4.81 -1.76 -12.72
CA ILE A 23 -5.90 -0.97 -12.13
C ILE A 23 -5.59 0.51 -12.30
N GLU A 24 -6.61 1.28 -12.64
CA GLU A 24 -6.52 2.73 -12.66
C GLU A 24 -7.69 3.31 -11.87
N ILE A 25 -7.38 4.09 -10.84
CA ILE A 25 -8.38 4.74 -9.99
C ILE A 25 -8.23 6.25 -10.19
N PRO A 26 -9.13 6.88 -10.97
CA PRO A 26 -9.10 8.33 -11.14
C PRO A 26 -9.33 9.07 -9.83
N HIS A 27 -8.91 10.33 -9.81
CA HIS A 27 -9.09 11.19 -8.65
C HIS A 27 -10.58 11.26 -8.23
N GLY A 28 -10.84 11.14 -6.94
CA GLY A 28 -12.18 11.22 -6.38
C GLY A 28 -12.99 9.94 -6.45
N GLN A 29 -12.45 8.86 -7.00
CA GLN A 29 -13.16 7.58 -7.05
C GLN A 29 -12.82 6.69 -5.86
N VAL A 30 -13.74 5.79 -5.55
CA VAL A 30 -13.58 4.74 -4.54
C VAL A 30 -13.64 3.38 -5.24
N LEU A 31 -12.65 2.54 -4.99
CA LEU A 31 -12.61 1.17 -5.50
C LEU A 31 -12.74 0.18 -4.35
N ALA A 32 -13.66 -0.77 -4.48
CA ALA A 32 -13.81 -1.85 -3.52
C ALA A 32 -13.16 -3.14 -4.06
N LEU A 33 -12.34 -3.79 -3.23
CA LEU A 33 -11.76 -5.10 -3.54
C LEU A 33 -12.55 -6.17 -2.82
N ILE A 34 -13.20 -7.04 -3.58
CA ILE A 34 -14.08 -8.10 -3.05
C ILE A 34 -13.52 -9.45 -3.45
N GLY A 35 -13.48 -10.38 -2.52
CA GLY A 35 -13.02 -11.73 -2.77
C GLY A 35 -12.81 -12.51 -1.49
N PRO A 36 -12.62 -13.83 -1.58
CA PRO A 36 -12.38 -14.66 -0.40
C PRO A 36 -11.03 -14.36 0.24
N SER A 37 -10.84 -14.83 1.47
CA SER A 37 -9.56 -14.80 2.14
C SER A 37 -8.49 -15.50 1.30
N GLY A 38 -7.30 -14.90 1.19
CA GLY A 38 -6.23 -15.45 0.36
C GLY A 38 -6.28 -15.06 -1.11
N ALA A 39 -7.23 -14.22 -1.52
CA ALA A 39 -7.33 -13.74 -2.91
C ALA A 39 -6.31 -12.67 -3.28
N GLY A 40 -5.44 -12.27 -2.36
CA GLY A 40 -4.41 -11.26 -2.62
C GLY A 40 -4.82 -9.83 -2.30
N LYS A 41 -5.99 -9.59 -1.73
CA LYS A 41 -6.48 -8.23 -1.41
C LYS A 41 -5.53 -7.48 -0.48
N SER A 42 -5.12 -8.09 0.62
CA SER A 42 -4.19 -7.49 1.58
C SER A 42 -2.81 -7.28 0.97
N THR A 43 -2.34 -8.22 0.16
CA THR A 43 -1.08 -8.10 -0.55
C THR A 43 -1.11 -6.92 -1.52
N LEU A 44 -2.21 -6.76 -2.26
CA LEU A 44 -2.36 -5.64 -3.19
C LEU A 44 -2.25 -4.30 -2.46
N ILE A 45 -2.99 -4.12 -1.38
CA ILE A 45 -2.97 -2.89 -0.61
C ILE A 45 -1.58 -2.61 -0.04
N ARG A 46 -0.91 -3.64 0.48
CA ARG A 46 0.44 -3.51 1.03
C ARG A 46 1.51 -3.24 -0.03
N CYS A 47 1.30 -3.70 -1.24
CA CYS A 47 2.20 -3.38 -2.35
C CYS A 47 2.04 -1.94 -2.82
N ILE A 48 0.85 -1.37 -2.72
CA ILE A 48 0.62 0.02 -3.13
C ILE A 48 1.46 0.99 -2.31
N ASN A 49 1.54 0.81 -0.99
CA ASN A 49 2.37 1.65 -0.14
C ASN A 49 3.76 1.06 0.14
N ARG A 50 4.09 -0.04 -0.50
CA ARG A 50 5.36 -0.75 -0.38
C ARG A 50 5.69 -1.23 1.05
N LEU A 51 4.67 -1.55 1.84
CA LEU A 51 4.88 -2.37 3.05
C LEU A 51 5.32 -3.78 2.68
N VAL A 52 4.88 -4.25 1.50
CA VAL A 52 5.36 -5.45 0.85
C VAL A 52 5.94 -5.02 -0.48
N GLU A 53 7.20 -5.37 -0.75
CA GLU A 53 7.83 -5.01 -2.03
C GLU A 53 7.24 -5.86 -3.16
N PRO A 54 6.73 -5.24 -4.24
CA PRO A 54 6.29 -5.99 -5.41
C PRO A 54 7.45 -6.73 -6.06
N THR A 55 7.16 -7.85 -6.70
CA THR A 55 8.16 -8.60 -7.46
C THR A 55 8.48 -7.89 -8.77
N SER A 56 7.47 -7.38 -9.44
CA SER A 56 7.60 -6.60 -10.68
C SER A 56 6.36 -5.74 -10.89
N GLY A 57 6.39 -4.93 -11.93
CA GLY A 57 5.34 -3.97 -12.21
C GLY A 57 5.58 -2.62 -11.54
N GLN A 58 4.66 -1.69 -11.74
CA GLN A 58 4.79 -0.32 -11.27
C GLN A 58 3.53 0.13 -10.55
N VAL A 59 3.71 1.01 -9.56
CA VAL A 59 2.63 1.70 -8.86
C VAL A 59 2.87 3.20 -8.99
N TYR A 60 1.86 3.91 -9.47
CA TYR A 60 1.91 5.36 -9.64
C TYR A 60 0.88 6.03 -8.73
N LEU A 61 1.32 7.02 -7.97
CA LEU A 61 0.43 7.92 -7.24
C LEU A 61 0.55 9.29 -7.88
N ASN A 62 -0.53 9.72 -8.53
CA ASN A 62 -0.50 10.83 -9.48
C ASN A 62 0.59 10.58 -10.53
N ASP A 63 1.57 11.45 -10.68
CA ASP A 63 2.63 11.28 -11.68
C ASP A 63 3.92 10.69 -11.09
N VAL A 64 3.86 10.22 -9.83
CA VAL A 64 5.05 9.69 -9.14
C VAL A 64 5.01 8.17 -9.15
N GLU A 65 6.05 7.53 -9.70
CA GLU A 65 6.23 6.09 -9.63
C GLU A 65 6.78 5.72 -8.25
N LEU A 66 5.93 5.11 -7.41
CA LEU A 66 6.30 4.72 -6.05
C LEU A 66 7.31 3.58 -6.01
N THR A 67 7.26 2.69 -6.99
CA THR A 67 8.04 1.45 -7.00
C THR A 67 9.53 1.67 -7.26
N SER A 68 9.91 2.80 -7.84
CA SER A 68 11.31 3.14 -8.10
C SER A 68 11.94 4.08 -7.08
N LEU A 69 11.16 4.55 -6.11
CA LEU A 69 11.66 5.54 -5.15
C LEU A 69 12.63 4.95 -4.12
N SER A 70 13.60 5.76 -3.72
CA SER A 70 14.44 5.46 -2.57
C SER A 70 13.60 5.44 -1.28
N THR A 71 14.15 4.87 -0.21
CA THR A 71 13.45 4.79 1.08
C THR A 71 13.05 6.17 1.60
N SER A 72 13.92 7.17 1.48
CA SER A 72 13.63 8.53 1.95
C SER A 72 12.56 9.22 1.10
N ALA A 73 12.62 9.06 -0.22
CA ALA A 73 11.61 9.61 -1.12
C ALA A 73 10.25 8.93 -0.92
N LEU A 74 10.24 7.61 -0.72
CA LEU A 74 9.03 6.86 -0.43
C LEU A 74 8.38 7.30 0.88
N ARG A 75 9.17 7.53 1.92
CA ARG A 75 8.67 8.04 3.20
C ARG A 75 7.94 9.38 3.01
N ARG A 76 8.46 10.22 2.15
CA ARG A 76 7.85 11.52 1.84
C ARG A 76 6.52 11.35 1.12
N GLU A 77 6.46 10.47 0.14
CA GLU A 77 5.22 10.19 -0.59
C GLU A 77 4.17 9.49 0.28
N ARG A 78 4.58 8.67 1.24
CA ARG A 78 3.66 8.01 2.18
C ARG A 78 2.87 8.98 3.05
N ARG A 79 3.31 10.22 3.19
CA ARG A 79 2.54 11.27 3.89
C ARG A 79 1.22 11.56 3.20
N ARG A 80 1.11 11.24 1.92
CA ARG A 80 -0.08 11.46 1.09
C ARG A 80 -1.04 10.27 1.12
N MET A 81 -0.67 9.21 1.83
CA MET A 81 -1.45 7.98 1.92
C MET A 81 -1.76 7.68 3.38
N GLY A 82 -3.00 7.31 3.65
CA GLY A 82 -3.39 6.76 4.95
C GLY A 82 -3.74 5.29 4.78
N MET A 83 -3.40 4.47 5.77
CA MET A 83 -3.76 3.07 5.79
C MET A 83 -4.56 2.74 7.05
N ILE A 84 -5.71 2.13 6.85
CA ILE A 84 -6.56 1.66 7.94
C ILE A 84 -6.37 0.14 8.01
N PHE A 85 -5.80 -0.33 9.12
CA PHE A 85 -5.56 -1.76 9.32
C PHE A 85 -6.83 -2.47 9.79
N GLN A 86 -6.93 -3.76 9.49
CA GLN A 86 -8.04 -4.59 9.96
C GLN A 86 -8.08 -4.64 11.49
N GLU A 87 -6.92 -4.71 12.14
CA GLU A 87 -6.77 -4.50 13.57
C GLU A 87 -6.46 -3.04 13.84
N TYR A 88 -6.71 -2.56 15.06
CA TYR A 88 -6.57 -1.14 15.38
C TYR A 88 -5.13 -0.63 15.29
N ALA A 89 -4.14 -1.51 15.36
CA ALA A 89 -2.72 -1.17 15.28
C ALA A 89 -2.30 -0.13 16.34
N LEU A 90 -2.91 -0.21 17.53
CA LEU A 90 -2.61 0.70 18.64
C LEU A 90 -1.37 0.22 19.40
N ILE A 91 -0.58 1.17 19.87
CA ILE A 91 0.55 0.88 20.77
C ILE A 91 0.03 0.99 22.20
N GLU A 92 -0.06 -0.14 22.90
CA GLU A 92 -0.71 -0.23 24.22
C GLU A 92 -0.02 0.64 25.29
N ARG A 93 1.30 0.75 25.24
CA ARG A 93 2.09 1.55 26.19
C ARG A 93 1.95 3.06 26.00
N LEU A 94 1.33 3.49 24.90
CA LEU A 94 1.14 4.91 24.61
C LEU A 94 -0.28 5.35 24.97
N THR A 95 -0.41 6.64 25.29
CA THR A 95 -1.72 7.24 25.53
C THR A 95 -2.55 7.34 24.25
N VAL A 96 -3.83 7.64 24.39
CA VAL A 96 -4.72 7.91 23.25
C VAL A 96 -4.16 9.05 22.40
N MET A 97 -3.74 10.15 23.03
CA MET A 97 -3.19 11.30 22.33
C MET A 97 -1.92 10.94 21.56
N GLU A 98 -1.02 10.18 22.17
CA GLU A 98 0.22 9.74 21.52
C GLU A 98 -0.06 8.82 20.34
N ASN A 99 -1.04 7.92 20.44
CA ASN A 99 -1.46 7.07 19.33
C ASN A 99 -2.00 7.91 18.17
N VAL A 100 -2.84 8.90 18.44
CA VAL A 100 -3.39 9.80 17.43
C VAL A 100 -2.27 10.60 16.76
N LEU A 101 -1.36 11.17 17.54
CA LEU A 101 -0.23 11.95 17.03
C LEU A 101 0.77 11.13 16.22
N SER A 102 0.82 9.81 16.42
CA SER A 102 1.72 8.95 15.66
C SER A 102 1.50 9.05 14.14
N GLY A 103 0.29 9.41 13.72
CA GLY A 103 0.00 9.64 12.31
C GLY A 103 0.79 10.80 11.68
N ARG A 104 1.42 11.63 12.50
CA ARG A 104 2.23 12.76 12.06
C ARG A 104 3.73 12.46 12.06
N LEU A 105 4.14 11.26 12.39
CA LEU A 105 5.58 10.93 12.52
C LEU A 105 6.36 11.03 11.21
N GLY A 106 5.69 11.01 10.08
CA GLY A 106 6.33 11.15 8.78
C GLY A 106 6.59 12.60 8.34
N TYR A 107 6.11 13.55 9.10
CA TYR A 107 6.15 14.97 8.72
C TYR A 107 7.32 15.74 9.32
#